data_bb8d5d6b1b6f405d71125aa8671d04af
#
_entry.id   bb8d5d6b1b6f405d71125aa8671d04af
#
_cell.length_a   1.000
_cell.length_b   1.000
_cell.length_c   1.000
_cell.angle_alpha   90.00
_cell.angle_beta   90.00
_cell.angle_gamma   90.00
#
_symmetry.space_group_name_H-M   'P 1'
#
loop_
_entity.id
_entity.type
_entity.pdbx_description
1 polymer ?
#
loop_
_entity_poly.entity_id
_entity_poly.type
_entity_poly.pdbx_seq_one_letter_code
_entity_poly.pdbx_strand_id
1 'polypeptide(L)'
;MGPQRIHLIGIGGAGLSAIASVLLERGYTVSGSDLLASPTTERLARIGATVHIGHAAANLGEADLVVVSSAVPPENPEVEEAHRRGVPIIKRDKWLGQMMAGQRGVAVAGTHGKTTTTAMIALILRDAGQDPTFIVGGDIPQLGTNAAAGESDIFLIEADEYDHTFLGLRPEIAVVTIVEWDHPDCYPTPEAMHEAFHQFIALVPSEGLLVGCGDEPTVRELLEKTGRLEDWRTGRLGGPRLTTYGLDEDNDWRAI
;
A
#
# COMPACT_ATOMS: atom_id res chain seq x y z
N MET A 1 20.66 14.52 9.70
CA MET A 1 21.05 14.04 8.36
C MET A 1 20.29 14.92 7.38
N GLY A 2 20.93 15.35 6.27
CA GLY A 2 20.23 16.10 5.22
C GLY A 2 19.15 15.25 4.54
N PRO A 3 18.31 15.84 3.69
CA PRO A 3 17.27 15.11 3.00
C PRO A 3 17.87 13.95 2.20
N GLN A 4 17.33 12.76 2.36
CA GLN A 4 17.71 11.58 1.59
C GLN A 4 17.30 11.76 0.13
N ARG A 5 18.20 11.44 -0.79
CA ARG A 5 17.96 11.48 -2.23
C ARG A 5 17.52 10.08 -2.67
N ILE A 6 16.27 9.98 -3.09
CA ILE A 6 15.66 8.70 -3.47
C ILE A 6 15.40 8.69 -4.98
N HIS A 7 15.86 7.64 -5.64
CA HIS A 7 15.63 7.41 -7.06
C HIS A 7 14.60 6.29 -7.27
N LEU A 8 13.56 6.57 -8.06
CA LEU A 8 12.44 5.65 -8.29
C LEU A 8 12.47 5.14 -9.74
N ILE A 9 12.74 3.84 -9.94
CA ILE A 9 12.76 3.25 -11.29
C ILE A 9 11.36 2.72 -11.62
N GLY A 10 10.72 3.27 -12.65
CA GLY A 10 9.30 3.10 -12.99
C GLY A 10 8.42 4.14 -12.28
N ILE A 11 8.90 5.37 -12.11
CA ILE A 11 8.26 6.45 -11.32
C ILE A 11 6.87 6.84 -11.84
N GLY A 12 6.57 6.63 -13.13
CA GLY A 12 5.28 6.92 -13.73
C GLY A 12 4.19 5.89 -13.45
N GLY A 13 4.55 4.71 -12.92
CA GLY A 13 3.60 3.69 -12.50
C GLY A 13 2.77 4.13 -11.29
N ALA A 14 1.50 3.66 -11.21
CA ALA A 14 0.53 4.10 -10.20
C ALA A 14 1.09 4.03 -8.76
N GLY A 15 1.72 2.92 -8.39
CA GLY A 15 2.23 2.74 -7.03
C GLY A 15 3.45 3.61 -6.71
N LEU A 16 4.43 3.74 -7.64
CA LEU A 16 5.62 4.55 -7.38
C LEU A 16 5.36 6.05 -7.49
N SER A 17 4.41 6.47 -8.34
CA SER A 17 4.04 7.89 -8.45
C SER A 17 3.37 8.43 -7.18
N ALA A 18 2.56 7.61 -6.52
CA ALA A 18 1.97 7.94 -5.23
C ALA A 18 3.04 8.05 -4.13
N ILE A 19 3.98 7.10 -4.08
CA ILE A 19 5.14 7.15 -3.18
C ILE A 19 5.97 8.41 -3.44
N ALA A 20 6.25 8.75 -4.72
CA ALA A 20 7.00 9.95 -5.09
C ALA A 20 6.35 11.23 -4.54
N SER A 21 5.02 11.33 -4.65
CA SER A 21 4.26 12.48 -4.14
C SER A 21 4.42 12.61 -2.62
N VAL A 22 4.22 11.54 -1.86
CA VAL A 22 4.40 11.53 -0.40
C VAL A 22 5.84 11.87 0.01
N LEU A 23 6.84 11.34 -0.72
CA LEU A 23 8.26 11.63 -0.41
C LEU A 23 8.59 13.10 -0.64
N LEU A 24 8.12 13.70 -1.74
CA LEU A 24 8.32 15.13 -2.01
C LEU A 24 7.71 16.01 -0.92
N GLU A 25 6.48 15.72 -0.50
CA GLU A 25 5.80 16.46 0.57
C GLU A 25 6.50 16.28 1.93
N ARG A 26 7.16 15.14 2.17
CA ARG A 26 8.02 14.89 3.34
C ARG A 26 9.42 15.54 3.23
N GLY A 27 9.70 16.28 2.15
CA GLY A 27 10.96 17.02 1.96
C GLY A 27 12.13 16.18 1.45
N TYR A 28 11.88 14.97 0.92
CA TYR A 28 12.93 14.19 0.26
C TYR A 28 13.27 14.79 -1.10
N THR A 29 14.52 14.64 -1.54
CA THR A 29 14.89 14.89 -2.92
C THR A 29 14.55 13.65 -3.75
N VAL A 30 13.59 13.78 -4.66
CA VAL A 30 13.11 12.66 -5.48
C VAL A 30 13.58 12.80 -6.91
N SER A 31 14.19 11.77 -7.44
CA SER A 31 14.42 11.57 -8.87
C SER A 31 13.82 10.23 -9.32
N GLY A 32 13.66 10.04 -10.60
CA GLY A 32 13.24 8.74 -11.11
C GLY A 32 13.20 8.70 -12.62
N SER A 33 12.98 7.50 -13.13
CA SER A 33 12.91 7.23 -14.56
C SER A 33 11.66 6.43 -14.91
N ASP A 34 11.19 6.60 -16.13
CA ASP A 34 10.15 5.77 -16.74
C ASP A 34 10.42 5.59 -18.23
N LEU A 35 9.90 4.51 -18.82
CA LEU A 35 10.10 4.23 -20.25
C LEU A 35 9.41 5.30 -21.12
N LEU A 36 8.25 5.78 -20.69
CA LEU A 36 7.40 6.69 -21.48
C LEU A 36 7.02 7.94 -20.68
N ALA A 37 6.96 9.06 -21.37
CA ALA A 37 6.33 10.26 -20.85
C ALA A 37 4.83 10.03 -20.69
N SER A 38 4.26 10.54 -19.60
CA SER A 38 2.85 10.42 -19.28
C SER A 38 2.37 11.63 -18.47
N PRO A 39 1.06 11.88 -18.38
CA PRO A 39 0.53 12.91 -17.48
C PRO A 39 1.02 12.79 -16.04
N THR A 40 1.24 11.54 -15.57
CA THR A 40 1.79 11.25 -14.23
C THR A 40 3.23 11.73 -14.10
N THR A 41 4.12 11.40 -15.05
CA THR A 41 5.51 11.84 -15.02
C THR A 41 5.63 13.36 -15.14
N GLU A 42 4.78 14.00 -15.94
CA GLU A 42 4.71 15.46 -16.06
C GLU A 42 4.22 16.12 -14.75
N ARG A 43 3.21 15.54 -14.10
CA ARG A 43 2.73 16.01 -12.80
C ARG A 43 3.83 15.94 -11.75
N LEU A 44 4.55 14.81 -11.65
CA LEU A 44 5.66 14.64 -10.71
C LEU A 44 6.78 15.65 -10.94
N ALA A 45 7.14 15.91 -12.19
CA ALA A 45 8.13 16.93 -12.54
C ALA A 45 7.67 18.34 -12.08
N ARG A 46 6.38 18.67 -12.27
CA ARG A 46 5.81 19.97 -11.83
C ARG A 46 5.83 20.15 -10.31
N ILE A 47 5.69 19.08 -9.53
CA ILE A 47 5.71 19.13 -8.07
C ILE A 47 7.12 18.94 -7.46
N GLY A 48 8.16 18.86 -8.31
CA GLY A 48 9.56 18.95 -7.86
C GLY A 48 10.40 17.67 -8.04
N ALA A 49 9.87 16.59 -8.62
CA ALA A 49 10.70 15.44 -8.96
C ALA A 49 11.60 15.70 -10.17
N THR A 50 12.83 15.17 -10.15
CA THR A 50 13.66 15.09 -11.36
C THR A 50 13.28 13.82 -12.12
N VAL A 51 12.56 13.94 -13.24
CA VAL A 51 12.08 12.81 -14.03
C VAL A 51 12.86 12.65 -15.32
N HIS A 52 13.33 11.43 -15.58
CA HIS A 52 14.02 11.02 -16.80
C HIS A 52 13.12 10.09 -17.63
N ILE A 53 13.07 10.31 -18.93
CA ILE A 53 12.37 9.43 -19.87
C ILE A 53 13.40 8.51 -20.54
N GLY A 54 13.15 7.21 -20.48
CA GLY A 54 14.12 6.17 -20.79
C GLY A 54 15.01 5.82 -19.59
N HIS A 55 15.55 4.61 -19.61
CA HIS A 55 16.44 4.11 -18.56
C HIS A 55 17.90 4.24 -19.00
N ALA A 56 18.73 4.86 -18.15
CA ALA A 56 20.17 4.99 -18.38
C ALA A 56 20.91 5.07 -17.03
N ALA A 57 22.10 4.47 -16.96
CA ALA A 57 22.94 4.49 -15.76
C ALA A 57 23.16 5.91 -15.18
N ALA A 58 23.25 6.92 -16.04
CA ALA A 58 23.43 8.32 -15.64
C ALA A 58 22.24 8.90 -14.88
N ASN A 59 21.02 8.38 -15.04
CA ASN A 59 19.82 8.86 -14.37
C ASN A 59 19.88 8.66 -12.85
N LEU A 60 20.67 7.70 -12.38
CA LEU A 60 20.86 7.43 -10.95
C LEU A 60 21.40 8.66 -10.18
N GLY A 61 22.14 9.54 -10.84
CA GLY A 61 22.67 10.76 -10.23
C GLY A 61 23.39 10.47 -8.91
N GLU A 62 23.07 11.25 -7.89
CA GLU A 62 23.64 11.16 -6.55
C GLU A 62 22.68 10.48 -5.55
N ALA A 63 21.90 9.47 -6.01
CA ALA A 63 20.92 8.79 -5.16
C ALA A 63 21.58 8.07 -3.98
N ASP A 64 20.96 8.18 -2.81
CA ASP A 64 21.34 7.46 -1.58
C ASP A 64 20.61 6.12 -1.47
N LEU A 65 19.47 6.01 -2.18
CA LEU A 65 18.60 4.83 -2.20
C LEU A 65 17.88 4.73 -3.54
N VAL A 66 17.70 3.52 -4.03
CA VAL A 66 16.86 3.20 -5.18
C VAL A 66 15.62 2.43 -4.72
N VAL A 67 14.44 2.87 -5.16
CA VAL A 67 13.20 2.10 -5.02
C VAL A 67 12.77 1.63 -6.41
N VAL A 68 12.53 0.32 -6.54
CA VAL A 68 12.26 -0.29 -7.82
C VAL A 68 10.85 -0.89 -7.87
N SER A 69 10.15 -0.68 -9.01
CA SER A 69 8.90 -1.39 -9.31
C SER A 69 9.19 -2.85 -9.64
N SER A 70 8.26 -3.74 -9.31
CA SER A 70 8.33 -5.17 -9.67
C SER A 70 8.38 -5.42 -11.18
N ALA A 71 7.88 -4.48 -11.99
CA ALA A 71 7.93 -4.57 -13.46
C ALA A 71 9.32 -4.29 -14.05
N VAL A 72 10.28 -3.80 -13.27
CA VAL A 72 11.61 -3.46 -13.73
C VAL A 72 12.51 -4.70 -13.69
N PRO A 73 13.10 -5.11 -14.84
CA PRO A 73 13.96 -6.28 -14.89
C PRO A 73 15.32 -6.01 -14.22
N PRO A 74 15.99 -7.06 -13.71
CA PRO A 74 17.31 -6.93 -13.07
C PRO A 74 18.39 -6.33 -13.96
N GLU A 75 18.26 -6.49 -15.28
CA GLU A 75 19.19 -5.99 -16.32
C GLU A 75 18.95 -4.49 -16.64
N ASN A 76 18.08 -3.81 -15.91
CA ASN A 76 17.89 -2.38 -16.07
C ASN A 76 19.22 -1.62 -15.78
N PRO A 77 19.67 -0.71 -16.67
CA PRO A 77 20.98 -0.05 -16.54
C PRO A 77 21.13 0.78 -15.26
N GLU A 78 20.02 1.24 -14.66
CA GLU A 78 20.05 1.98 -13.39
C GLU A 78 20.17 1.02 -12.20
N VAL A 79 19.58 -0.18 -12.29
CA VAL A 79 19.76 -1.26 -11.31
C VAL A 79 21.21 -1.75 -11.31
N GLU A 80 21.76 -2.00 -12.50
CA GLU A 80 23.17 -2.41 -12.63
C GLU A 80 24.13 -1.33 -12.10
N GLU A 81 23.88 -0.07 -12.40
CA GLU A 81 24.69 1.04 -11.90
C GLU A 81 24.59 1.20 -10.38
N ALA A 82 23.39 1.03 -9.80
CA ALA A 82 23.22 1.05 -8.36
C ALA A 82 24.02 -0.07 -7.68
N HIS A 83 23.99 -1.29 -8.22
CA HIS A 83 24.83 -2.39 -7.74
C HIS A 83 26.32 -2.07 -7.84
N ARG A 84 26.76 -1.55 -9.00
CA ARG A 84 28.16 -1.19 -9.24
C ARG A 84 28.68 -0.14 -8.24
N ARG A 85 27.81 0.82 -7.84
CA ARG A 85 28.14 1.90 -6.90
C ARG A 85 27.89 1.54 -5.44
N GLY A 86 27.28 0.39 -5.16
CA GLY A 86 26.89 -0.02 -3.81
C GLY A 86 25.74 0.83 -3.24
N VAL A 87 24.90 1.44 -4.11
CA VAL A 87 23.68 2.13 -3.69
C VAL A 87 22.63 1.09 -3.32
N PRO A 88 22.01 1.16 -2.13
CA PRO A 88 20.98 0.22 -1.73
C PRO A 88 19.79 0.24 -2.69
N ILE A 89 19.28 -0.94 -3.01
CA ILE A 89 18.06 -1.12 -3.81
C ILE A 89 17.00 -1.80 -2.95
N ILE A 90 15.81 -1.26 -2.94
CA ILE A 90 14.68 -1.81 -2.22
C ILE A 90 13.46 -1.93 -3.14
N LYS A 91 12.71 -3.01 -3.04
CA LYS A 91 11.44 -3.17 -3.76
C LYS A 91 10.35 -2.29 -3.16
N ARG A 92 9.38 -1.89 -4.01
CA ARG A 92 8.24 -1.04 -3.64
C ARG A 92 7.51 -1.51 -2.38
N ASP A 93 7.21 -2.82 -2.28
CA ASP A 93 6.50 -3.43 -1.15
C ASP A 93 7.25 -3.25 0.17
N LYS A 94 8.55 -3.52 0.18
CA LYS A 94 9.41 -3.35 1.36
C LYS A 94 9.58 -1.89 1.76
N TRP A 95 9.63 -1.00 0.76
CA TRP A 95 9.71 0.44 1.00
C TRP A 95 8.43 0.97 1.66
N LEU A 96 7.26 0.55 1.18
CA LEU A 96 5.97 0.89 1.80
C LEU A 96 5.93 0.50 3.28
N GLY A 97 6.36 -0.72 3.62
CA GLY A 97 6.45 -1.15 5.01
C GLY A 97 7.41 -0.30 5.87
N GLN A 98 8.50 0.22 5.27
CA GLN A 98 9.39 1.16 5.96
C GLN A 98 8.74 2.54 6.14
N MET A 99 8.00 3.03 5.14
CA MET A 99 7.25 4.30 5.25
C MET A 99 6.18 4.26 6.34
N MET A 100 5.58 3.09 6.60
CA MET A 100 4.59 2.86 7.66
C MET A 100 5.22 2.70 9.05
N ALA A 101 6.53 2.45 9.13
CA ALA A 101 7.18 2.14 10.40
C ALA A 101 7.05 3.30 11.41
N GLY A 102 6.55 2.98 12.61
CA GLY A 102 6.31 3.98 13.67
C GLY A 102 5.03 4.79 13.50
N GLN A 103 4.20 4.47 12.51
CA GLN A 103 2.88 5.06 12.31
C GLN A 103 1.80 3.99 12.52
N ARG A 104 0.57 4.43 12.81
CA ARG A 104 -0.62 3.58 12.89
C ARG A 104 -1.07 3.23 11.47
N GLY A 105 -0.61 2.09 10.99
CA GLY A 105 -0.91 1.63 9.64
C GLY A 105 -2.36 1.16 9.50
N VAL A 106 -3.11 1.72 8.56
CA VAL A 106 -4.45 1.27 8.16
C VAL A 106 -4.36 0.79 6.72
N ALA A 107 -4.55 -0.50 6.48
CA ALA A 107 -4.44 -1.11 5.15
C ALA A 107 -5.79 -1.72 4.72
N VAL A 108 -6.25 -1.33 3.52
CA VAL A 108 -7.53 -1.81 2.96
C VAL A 108 -7.23 -2.75 1.80
N ALA A 109 -7.50 -4.03 1.99
CA ALA A 109 -7.30 -5.11 1.02
C ALA A 109 -8.65 -5.67 0.50
N GLY A 110 -8.57 -6.47 -0.56
CA GLY A 110 -9.69 -7.13 -1.20
C GLY A 110 -9.59 -7.03 -2.72
N THR A 111 -10.28 -7.86 -3.46
CA THR A 111 -10.27 -7.80 -4.94
C THR A 111 -11.07 -6.62 -5.45
N HIS A 112 -12.15 -6.24 -4.77
CA HIS A 112 -13.03 -5.13 -5.12
C HIS A 112 -13.26 -4.19 -3.93
N GLY A 113 -13.56 -2.92 -4.22
CA GLY A 113 -13.92 -1.93 -3.21
C GLY A 113 -12.74 -1.27 -2.48
N LYS A 114 -11.50 -1.72 -2.65
CA LYS A 114 -10.30 -1.14 -2.01
C LYS A 114 -10.24 0.38 -2.14
N THR A 115 -10.17 0.87 -3.38
CA THR A 115 -10.02 2.29 -3.72
C THR A 115 -11.12 3.14 -3.09
N THR A 116 -12.37 2.72 -3.25
CA THR A 116 -13.53 3.45 -2.71
C THR A 116 -13.48 3.49 -1.18
N THR A 117 -13.23 2.34 -0.53
CA THR A 117 -13.17 2.26 0.94
C THR A 117 -12.01 3.09 1.49
N THR A 118 -10.82 2.99 0.88
CA THR A 118 -9.65 3.78 1.30
C THR A 118 -9.91 5.28 1.13
N ALA A 119 -10.51 5.69 0.00
CA ALA A 119 -10.87 7.08 -0.25
C ALA A 119 -11.89 7.60 0.78
N MET A 120 -12.92 6.82 1.10
CA MET A 120 -13.91 7.18 2.12
C MET A 120 -13.27 7.36 3.50
N ILE A 121 -12.38 6.45 3.90
CA ILE A 121 -11.65 6.55 5.18
C ILE A 121 -10.78 7.81 5.18
N ALA A 122 -10.05 8.10 4.09
CA ALA A 122 -9.23 9.31 3.97
C ALA A 122 -10.05 10.58 4.16
N LEU A 123 -11.21 10.67 3.50
CA LEU A 123 -12.12 11.81 3.60
C LEU A 123 -12.69 11.96 5.01
N ILE A 124 -13.17 10.87 5.61
CA ILE A 124 -13.73 10.88 6.97
C ILE A 124 -12.67 11.33 7.99
N LEU A 125 -11.45 10.82 7.89
CA LEU A 125 -10.36 11.21 8.79
C LEU A 125 -10.03 12.70 8.64
N ARG A 126 -9.97 13.22 7.42
CA ARG A 126 -9.71 14.64 7.18
C ARG A 126 -10.86 15.54 7.67
N ASP A 127 -12.10 15.15 7.43
CA ASP A 127 -13.27 15.89 7.92
C ASP A 127 -13.34 15.88 9.45
N ALA A 128 -12.81 14.82 10.09
CA ALA A 128 -12.67 14.74 11.55
C ALA A 128 -11.48 15.52 12.11
N GLY A 129 -10.77 16.30 11.26
CA GLY A 129 -9.62 17.10 11.68
C GLY A 129 -8.33 16.28 11.86
N GLN A 130 -8.31 15.02 11.45
CA GLN A 130 -7.10 14.23 11.33
C GLN A 130 -6.41 14.56 10.00
N ASP A 131 -5.09 14.47 9.99
CA ASP A 131 -4.30 14.70 8.78
C ASP A 131 -3.45 13.45 8.47
N PRO A 132 -4.07 12.36 7.93
CA PRO A 132 -3.35 11.13 7.66
C PRO A 132 -2.43 11.26 6.44
N THR A 133 -1.29 10.57 6.46
CA THR A 133 -0.64 10.18 5.22
C THR A 133 -1.52 9.15 4.53
N PHE A 134 -1.80 9.30 3.23
CA PHE A 134 -2.59 8.30 2.51
C PHE A 134 -2.04 7.99 1.12
N ILE A 135 -2.24 6.75 0.68
CA ILE A 135 -1.95 6.25 -0.67
C ILE A 135 -3.15 5.42 -1.14
N VAL A 136 -3.77 5.85 -2.23
CA VAL A 136 -4.96 5.23 -2.84
C VAL A 136 -4.66 4.87 -4.29
N GLY A 137 -5.24 3.83 -4.82
CA GLY A 137 -4.99 3.34 -6.18
C GLY A 137 -5.50 4.25 -7.30
N GLY A 138 -6.45 5.14 -7.00
CA GLY A 138 -7.03 6.09 -7.95
C GLY A 138 -7.16 7.49 -7.36
N ASP A 139 -7.31 8.48 -8.24
CA ASP A 139 -7.52 9.87 -7.82
C ASP A 139 -8.80 10.03 -7.00
N ILE A 140 -8.73 10.80 -5.94
CA ILE A 140 -9.87 11.21 -5.12
C ILE A 140 -10.24 12.64 -5.51
N PRO A 141 -11.32 12.85 -6.31
CA PRO A 141 -11.66 14.18 -6.81
C PRO A 141 -11.81 15.24 -5.72
N GLN A 142 -12.36 14.85 -4.56
CA GLN A 142 -12.56 15.73 -3.41
C GLN A 142 -11.25 16.18 -2.75
N LEU A 143 -10.16 15.41 -2.91
CA LEU A 143 -8.83 15.73 -2.40
C LEU A 143 -7.88 16.23 -3.48
N GLY A 144 -8.25 16.10 -4.76
CA GLY A 144 -7.44 16.50 -5.92
C GLY A 144 -6.17 15.67 -6.13
N THR A 145 -6.04 14.55 -5.42
CA THR A 145 -4.87 13.67 -5.47
C THR A 145 -5.22 12.26 -5.00
N ASN A 146 -4.38 11.30 -5.35
CA ASN A 146 -4.46 9.92 -4.85
C ASN A 146 -3.49 9.63 -3.72
N ALA A 147 -2.60 10.56 -3.37
CA ALA A 147 -1.65 10.38 -2.29
C ALA A 147 -1.21 11.72 -1.72
N ALA A 148 -1.05 11.81 -0.41
CA ALA A 148 -0.49 12.97 0.28
C ALA A 148 0.20 12.54 1.58
N ALA A 149 1.20 13.31 2.00
CA ALA A 149 1.75 13.23 3.35
C ALA A 149 0.85 14.01 4.32
N GLY A 150 0.64 13.46 5.51
CA GLY A 150 -0.06 14.12 6.61
C GLY A 150 0.81 14.23 7.84
N GLU A 151 0.38 15.08 8.77
CA GLU A 151 1.10 15.38 10.02
C GLU A 151 0.71 14.42 11.17
N SER A 152 -0.40 13.66 11.03
CA SER A 152 -0.80 12.69 12.06
C SER A 152 0.05 11.41 12.01
N ASP A 153 -0.07 10.58 13.04
CA ASP A 153 0.56 9.26 13.11
C ASP A 153 -0.15 8.18 12.28
N ILE A 154 -1.19 8.55 11.50
CA ILE A 154 -1.97 7.61 10.69
C ILE A 154 -1.37 7.49 9.28
N PHE A 155 -1.10 6.24 8.87
CA PHE A 155 -0.73 5.91 7.50
C PHE A 155 -1.81 5.01 6.89
N LEU A 156 -2.63 5.57 6.01
CA LEU A 156 -3.71 4.87 5.32
C LEU A 156 -3.26 4.44 3.93
N ILE A 157 -3.43 3.17 3.59
CA ILE A 157 -3.01 2.65 2.29
C ILE A 157 -4.01 1.67 1.69
N GLU A 158 -4.23 1.79 0.39
CA GLU A 158 -4.83 0.73 -0.41
C GLU A 158 -3.81 -0.40 -0.56
N ALA A 159 -4.14 -1.58 -0.04
CA ALA A 159 -3.28 -2.75 0.00
C ALA A 159 -3.48 -3.60 -1.27
N ASP A 160 -2.57 -3.41 -2.22
CA ASP A 160 -2.59 -4.06 -3.54
C ASP A 160 -2.11 -5.52 -3.40
N GLU A 161 -2.99 -6.48 -3.72
CA GLU A 161 -2.69 -7.91 -3.71
C GLU A 161 -1.82 -8.34 -4.88
N TYR A 162 -1.81 -7.57 -5.99
CA TYR A 162 -1.01 -7.90 -7.15
C TYR A 162 0.48 -7.98 -6.80
N ASP A 163 1.15 -9.02 -7.31
CA ASP A 163 2.56 -9.32 -7.02
C ASP A 163 2.87 -9.40 -5.52
N HIS A 164 1.89 -9.81 -4.71
CA HIS A 164 2.00 -9.92 -3.25
C HIS A 164 2.45 -8.62 -2.55
N THR A 165 2.25 -7.46 -3.17
CA THR A 165 2.75 -6.17 -2.66
C THR A 165 2.23 -5.88 -1.24
N PHE A 166 0.99 -6.25 -0.92
CA PHE A 166 0.38 -6.05 0.38
C PHE A 166 1.09 -6.79 1.53
N LEU A 167 1.85 -7.87 1.24
CA LEU A 167 2.62 -8.61 2.24
C LEU A 167 3.86 -7.85 2.74
N GLY A 168 4.25 -6.78 2.07
CA GLY A 168 5.31 -5.89 2.54
C GLY A 168 4.86 -4.86 3.58
N LEU A 169 3.55 -4.68 3.75
CA LEU A 169 2.95 -3.67 4.62
C LEU A 169 3.09 -4.01 6.12
N ARG A 170 2.80 -3.02 6.97
CA ARG A 170 2.78 -3.17 8.44
C ARG A 170 1.49 -2.58 9.01
N PRO A 171 0.35 -3.23 8.79
CA PRO A 171 -0.92 -2.72 9.28
C PRO A 171 -1.06 -2.94 10.80
N GLU A 172 -1.49 -1.92 11.54
CA GLU A 172 -2.10 -2.05 12.86
C GLU A 172 -3.59 -2.37 12.72
N ILE A 173 -4.21 -1.82 11.65
CA ILE A 173 -5.60 -2.08 11.30
C ILE A 173 -5.63 -2.58 9.86
N ALA A 174 -6.23 -3.75 9.63
CA ALA A 174 -6.50 -4.27 8.30
C ALA A 174 -8.00 -4.32 8.05
N VAL A 175 -8.40 -3.87 6.86
CA VAL A 175 -9.77 -3.99 6.35
C VAL A 175 -9.76 -4.95 5.18
N VAL A 176 -10.61 -5.98 5.19
CA VAL A 176 -10.78 -6.91 4.08
C VAL A 176 -12.20 -6.75 3.53
N THR A 177 -12.30 -6.32 2.28
CA THR A 177 -13.58 -6.03 1.64
C THR A 177 -14.19 -7.29 1.00
N ILE A 178 -13.80 -7.63 -0.21
CA ILE A 178 -14.27 -8.79 -0.97
C ILE A 178 -13.05 -9.57 -1.44
N VAL A 179 -13.09 -10.89 -1.38
CA VAL A 179 -12.01 -11.76 -1.86
C VAL A 179 -12.58 -12.74 -2.88
N GLU A 180 -12.41 -12.42 -4.15
CA GLU A 180 -12.71 -13.28 -5.30
C GLU A 180 -11.41 -13.61 -6.02
N TRP A 181 -11.37 -14.77 -6.68
CA TRP A 181 -10.17 -15.14 -7.42
C TRP A 181 -9.95 -14.22 -8.62
N ASP A 182 -8.80 -13.57 -8.62
CA ASP A 182 -8.32 -12.63 -9.65
C ASP A 182 -6.82 -12.81 -9.87
N HIS A 183 -6.27 -12.15 -10.88
CA HIS A 183 -4.83 -12.17 -11.20
C HIS A 183 -4.24 -13.59 -11.34
N PRO A 184 -4.71 -14.42 -12.30
CA PRO A 184 -4.26 -15.81 -12.46
C PRO A 184 -2.76 -15.95 -12.80
N ASP A 185 -2.13 -14.88 -13.25
CA ASP A 185 -0.69 -14.77 -13.45
C ASP A 185 0.11 -14.72 -12.13
N CYS A 186 -0.47 -14.17 -11.07
CA CYS A 186 0.10 -14.11 -9.72
C CYS A 186 -0.44 -15.23 -8.82
N TYR A 187 -1.71 -15.58 -8.98
CA TYR A 187 -2.44 -16.58 -8.19
C TYR A 187 -2.99 -17.70 -9.10
N PRO A 188 -2.21 -18.78 -9.33
CA PRO A 188 -2.63 -19.83 -10.25
C PRO A 188 -3.93 -20.52 -9.86
N THR A 189 -4.32 -20.49 -8.59
CA THR A 189 -5.57 -21.08 -8.07
C THR A 189 -6.22 -20.15 -7.04
N PRO A 190 -7.54 -20.32 -6.79
CA PRO A 190 -8.23 -19.61 -5.71
C PRO A 190 -7.57 -19.81 -4.33
N GLU A 191 -7.09 -21.03 -4.04
CA GLU A 191 -6.44 -21.35 -2.77
C GLU A 191 -5.13 -20.58 -2.59
N ALA A 192 -4.36 -20.35 -3.67
CA ALA A 192 -3.14 -19.56 -3.62
C ALA A 192 -3.45 -18.10 -3.24
N MET A 193 -4.56 -17.55 -3.74
CA MET A 193 -5.01 -16.22 -3.37
C MET A 193 -5.51 -16.16 -1.93
N HIS A 194 -6.32 -17.14 -1.50
CA HIS A 194 -6.79 -17.24 -0.12
C HIS A 194 -5.61 -17.33 0.87
N GLU A 195 -4.57 -18.09 0.55
CA GLU A 195 -3.36 -18.18 1.37
C GLU A 195 -2.64 -16.83 1.46
N ALA A 196 -2.54 -16.07 0.37
CA ALA A 196 -1.94 -14.74 0.40
C ALA A 196 -2.74 -13.76 1.27
N PHE A 197 -4.08 -13.78 1.21
CA PHE A 197 -4.91 -12.99 2.11
C PHE A 197 -4.80 -13.44 3.57
N HIS A 198 -4.67 -14.74 3.82
CA HIS A 198 -4.40 -15.27 5.17
C HIS A 198 -3.06 -14.72 5.71
N GLN A 199 -1.99 -14.72 4.88
CA GLN A 199 -0.71 -14.14 5.25
C GLN A 199 -0.80 -12.63 5.49
N PHE A 200 -1.59 -11.90 4.70
CA PHE A 200 -1.82 -10.48 4.91
C PHE A 200 -2.52 -10.20 6.25
N ILE A 201 -3.57 -10.94 6.58
CA ILE A 201 -4.28 -10.83 7.85
C ILE A 201 -3.33 -11.11 9.03
N ALA A 202 -2.42 -12.08 8.89
CA ALA A 202 -1.43 -12.43 9.91
C ALA A 202 -0.37 -11.33 10.17
N LEU A 203 -0.30 -10.28 9.33
CA LEU A 203 0.55 -9.11 9.58
C LEU A 203 0.01 -8.21 10.71
N VAL A 204 -1.29 -8.31 11.02
CA VAL A 204 -1.91 -7.49 12.06
C VAL A 204 -1.44 -7.97 13.45
N PRO A 205 -0.86 -7.10 14.26
CA PRO A 205 -0.37 -7.48 15.59
C PRO A 205 -1.51 -7.82 16.56
N SER A 206 -1.20 -8.48 17.64
CA SER A 206 -2.17 -8.91 18.67
C SER A 206 -3.01 -7.77 19.27
N GLU A 207 -2.45 -6.57 19.32
CA GLU A 207 -3.13 -5.35 19.80
C GLU A 207 -3.91 -4.63 18.70
N GLY A 208 -3.79 -5.09 17.46
CA GLY A 208 -4.38 -4.48 16.27
C GLY A 208 -5.87 -4.74 16.11
N LEU A 209 -6.38 -4.40 14.94
CA LEU A 209 -7.79 -4.57 14.58
C LEU A 209 -7.91 -5.16 13.17
N LEU A 210 -8.71 -6.21 13.04
CA LEU A 210 -9.12 -6.75 11.76
C LEU A 210 -10.59 -6.45 11.52
N VAL A 211 -10.91 -5.84 10.38
CA VAL A 211 -12.26 -5.49 9.95
C VAL A 211 -12.58 -6.27 8.68
N GLY A 212 -13.60 -7.09 8.67
CA GLY A 212 -13.97 -7.90 7.50
C GLY A 212 -15.42 -7.72 7.06
N CYS A 213 -15.68 -7.82 5.75
CA CYS A 213 -17.02 -7.89 5.22
C CYS A 213 -17.63 -9.26 5.57
N GLY A 214 -18.54 -9.29 6.55
CA GLY A 214 -19.13 -10.54 7.02
C GLY A 214 -20.22 -11.08 6.09
N ASP A 215 -20.70 -10.31 5.12
CA ASP A 215 -21.63 -10.78 4.09
C ASP A 215 -20.91 -11.64 3.02
N GLU A 216 -19.57 -11.53 2.93
CA GLU A 216 -18.75 -12.24 1.96
C GLU A 216 -18.30 -13.62 2.51
N PRO A 217 -18.73 -14.74 1.89
CA PRO A 217 -18.43 -16.07 2.42
C PRO A 217 -16.93 -16.36 2.50
N THR A 218 -16.15 -15.92 1.50
CA THR A 218 -14.70 -16.11 1.47
C THR A 218 -14.00 -15.33 2.58
N VAL A 219 -14.42 -14.09 2.81
CA VAL A 219 -13.87 -13.27 3.91
C VAL A 219 -14.22 -13.91 5.25
N ARG A 220 -15.46 -14.35 5.42
CA ARG A 220 -15.90 -15.06 6.65
C ARG A 220 -15.06 -16.30 6.92
N GLU A 221 -14.82 -17.13 5.89
CA GLU A 221 -13.94 -18.31 5.99
C GLU A 221 -12.50 -17.95 6.34
N LEU A 222 -11.95 -16.88 5.74
CA LEU A 222 -10.61 -16.38 6.07
C LEU A 222 -10.51 -15.95 7.54
N LEU A 223 -11.52 -15.23 8.03
CA LEU A 223 -11.59 -14.80 9.43
C LEU A 223 -11.71 -15.98 10.40
N GLU A 224 -12.46 -17.02 10.05
CA GLU A 224 -12.61 -18.25 10.85
C GLU A 224 -11.32 -19.06 10.91
N LYS A 225 -10.59 -19.17 9.79
CA LYS A 225 -9.30 -19.90 9.72
C LYS A 225 -8.17 -19.26 10.51
N THR A 226 -8.21 -17.95 10.73
CA THR A 226 -7.20 -17.28 11.56
C THR A 226 -7.31 -17.64 13.05
N GLY A 227 -8.28 -18.47 13.40
CA GLY A 227 -8.44 -19.08 14.72
C GLY A 227 -9.54 -18.45 15.56
N ARG A 228 -10.72 -19.02 15.46
CA ARG A 228 -11.86 -18.84 16.38
C ARG A 228 -12.37 -17.39 16.48
N LEU A 229 -13.26 -17.02 15.59
CA LEU A 229 -14.07 -15.79 15.65
C LEU A 229 -14.55 -15.46 17.09
N GLU A 230 -14.99 -16.47 17.86
CA GLU A 230 -15.47 -16.29 19.22
C GLU A 230 -14.34 -15.96 20.21
N ASP A 231 -13.15 -16.55 20.09
CA ASP A 231 -12.04 -16.30 21.00
C ASP A 231 -11.38 -14.93 20.72
N TRP A 232 -11.41 -14.47 19.47
CA TRP A 232 -10.96 -13.13 19.09
C TRP A 232 -11.94 -12.04 19.53
N ARG A 233 -13.26 -12.26 19.36
CA ARG A 233 -14.30 -11.36 19.85
C ARG A 233 -14.24 -11.18 21.37
N THR A 234 -13.81 -12.21 22.09
CA THR A 234 -13.73 -12.19 23.56
C THR A 234 -12.34 -11.85 24.11
N GLY A 235 -11.32 -11.68 23.26
CA GLY A 235 -9.94 -11.41 23.68
C GLY A 235 -9.28 -12.53 24.47
N ARG A 236 -9.80 -13.76 24.40
CA ARG A 236 -9.31 -14.91 25.19
C ARG A 236 -8.03 -15.54 24.63
N LEU A 237 -7.74 -15.33 23.37
CA LEU A 237 -6.47 -15.75 22.74
C LEU A 237 -5.78 -14.48 22.25
N GLY A 238 -4.53 -14.28 22.57
CA GLY A 238 -3.73 -13.11 22.24
C GLY A 238 -3.56 -12.84 20.74
N GLY A 239 -4.64 -12.46 20.07
CA GLY A 239 -4.72 -12.07 18.65
C GLY A 239 -5.36 -10.70 18.50
N PRO A 240 -5.36 -10.09 17.28
CA PRO A 240 -5.97 -8.79 17.03
C PRO A 240 -7.48 -8.83 17.31
N ARG A 241 -8.05 -7.68 17.65
CA ARG A 241 -9.51 -7.55 17.74
C ARG A 241 -10.11 -7.77 16.37
N LEU A 242 -11.26 -8.44 16.32
CA LEU A 242 -12.00 -8.67 15.08
C LEU A 242 -13.34 -7.96 15.15
N THR A 243 -13.74 -7.34 14.05
CA THR A 243 -15.10 -6.84 13.84
C THR A 243 -15.55 -7.06 12.42
N THR A 244 -16.84 -7.32 12.23
CA THR A 244 -17.45 -7.53 10.92
C THR A 244 -18.41 -6.40 10.58
N TYR A 245 -18.56 -6.15 9.28
CA TYR A 245 -19.56 -5.22 8.76
C TYR A 245 -20.32 -5.85 7.59
N GLY A 246 -21.55 -5.41 7.37
CA GLY A 246 -22.38 -5.89 6.27
C GLY A 246 -23.84 -5.49 6.41
N LEU A 247 -24.70 -6.17 5.64
CA LEU A 247 -26.16 -6.02 5.67
C LEU A 247 -26.82 -7.12 6.51
N ASP A 248 -26.19 -8.29 6.62
CA ASP A 248 -26.67 -9.44 7.36
C ASP A 248 -26.73 -9.14 8.88
N GLU A 249 -27.72 -9.75 9.56
CA GLU A 249 -27.99 -9.53 10.99
C GLU A 249 -26.85 -10.00 11.91
N ASP A 250 -26.01 -10.91 11.43
CA ASP A 250 -24.91 -11.49 12.19
C ASP A 250 -23.65 -10.61 12.23
N ASN A 251 -23.65 -9.47 11.51
CA ASN A 251 -22.53 -8.55 11.53
C ASN A 251 -22.52 -7.67 12.78
N ASP A 252 -21.32 -7.34 13.28
CA ASP A 252 -21.13 -6.43 14.42
C ASP A 252 -21.60 -4.99 14.07
N TRP A 253 -21.38 -4.59 12.81
CA TRP A 253 -21.81 -3.30 12.26
C TRP A 253 -22.72 -3.54 11.06
N ARG A 254 -23.95 -3.12 11.17
CA ARG A 254 -24.96 -3.34 10.14
C ARG A 254 -25.40 -2.02 9.51
N ALA A 255 -25.36 -1.97 8.17
CA ALA A 255 -26.04 -0.90 7.43
C ALA A 255 -27.54 -1.24 7.32
N ILE A 256 -28.41 -0.24 7.63
CA ILE A 256 -29.88 -0.34 7.57
C ILE A 256 -30.39 0.59 6.47
#